data_7cdc67d35e25214e779b7aa686576163
#
_entry.id   7cdc67d35e25214e779b7aa686576163
#
_cell.length_a   1.000
_cell.length_b   1.000
_cell.length_c   1.000
_cell.angle_alpha   90.00
_cell.angle_beta   90.00
_cell.angle_gamma   90.00
#
_symmetry.space_group_name_H-M   'P 1'
#
loop_
_entity.id
_entity.type
_entity.pdbx_description
1 polymer ?
#
loop_
_entity_poly.entity_id
_entity_poly.type
_entity_poly.pdbx_seq_one_letter_code
_entity_poly.pdbx_strand_id
1 'polypeptide(L)'
;MGGEFLPKINDGDLLYMPSTLPGISPGQAAVLLQQTDKLIKTVPEVASVFGKSGKAETATDSAPLEMIETTIQLKPQDQWRPGMTLDKIIDELDATVRLPGLANLWVPPIRNRIDMLSTGIKSPIGIKVSGTSLADIDDVAQRIETVAKTVPGVVSALAERLEGGRYI
;
A
#
# COMPACT_ATOMS: atom_id res chain seq x y z
N MET A 1 25.94 -5.82 -1.12
CA MET A 1 25.62 -4.91 -0.02
C MET A 1 24.73 -3.81 -0.60
N GLY A 2 23.42 -3.79 -0.28
CA GLY A 2 22.52 -2.72 -0.67
C GLY A 2 22.68 -1.54 0.30
N GLY A 3 22.97 -0.35 -0.18
CA GLY A 3 22.93 0.87 0.62
C GLY A 3 21.54 1.47 0.59
N GLU A 4 20.93 1.75 1.73
CA GLU A 4 19.72 2.53 1.80
C GLU A 4 20.07 4.02 1.79
N PHE A 5 19.44 4.77 0.89
CA PHE A 5 19.66 6.22 0.79
C PHE A 5 19.06 6.99 1.98
N LEU A 6 18.02 6.45 2.60
CA LEU A 6 17.37 7.02 3.78
C LEU A 6 17.32 6.00 4.91
N PRO A 7 17.66 6.39 6.15
CA PRO A 7 17.46 5.52 7.30
C PRO A 7 15.99 5.16 7.47
N LYS A 8 15.71 4.03 8.11
CA LYS A 8 14.35 3.66 8.53
C LYS A 8 13.88 4.70 9.56
N ILE A 9 13.05 5.63 9.11
CA ILE A 9 12.42 6.64 9.97
C ILE A 9 11.22 5.97 10.60
N ASN A 10 11.20 5.89 11.93
CA ASN A 10 10.05 5.40 12.67
C ASN A 10 9.40 6.60 13.37
N ASP A 11 8.31 7.07 12.81
CA ASP A 11 7.56 8.22 13.32
C ASP A 11 6.49 7.81 14.35
N GLY A 12 6.41 6.52 14.70
CA GLY A 12 5.33 5.98 15.54
C GLY A 12 4.03 5.71 14.80
N ASP A 13 3.96 6.05 13.52
CA ASP A 13 2.80 5.86 12.67
C ASP A 13 3.14 4.92 11.49
N LEU A 14 2.13 4.21 11.02
CA LEU A 14 2.16 3.41 9.80
C LEU A 14 1.06 3.87 8.85
N LEU A 15 1.34 3.79 7.56
CA LEU A 15 0.37 4.00 6.51
C LEU A 15 0.09 2.66 5.84
N TYR A 16 -1.18 2.28 5.82
CA TYR A 16 -1.66 1.11 5.10
C TYR A 16 -2.36 1.56 3.82
N MET A 17 -1.86 1.10 2.69
CA MET A 17 -2.35 1.48 1.37
C MET A 17 -2.59 0.21 0.52
N PRO A 18 -3.70 -0.50 0.74
CA PRO A 18 -3.99 -1.68 -0.06
C PRO A 18 -4.30 -1.32 -1.50
N SER A 19 -3.91 -2.19 -2.41
CA SER A 19 -4.36 -2.14 -3.80
C SER A 19 -5.49 -3.13 -3.99
N THR A 20 -6.63 -2.65 -4.52
CA THR A 20 -7.79 -3.46 -4.86
C THR A 20 -7.82 -3.76 -6.36
N LEU A 21 -8.66 -4.71 -6.76
CA LEU A 21 -8.96 -4.90 -8.17
C LEU A 21 -9.64 -3.65 -8.75
N PRO A 22 -9.33 -3.27 -10.01
CA PRO A 22 -9.97 -2.14 -10.67
C PRO A 22 -11.49 -2.29 -10.72
N GLY A 23 -12.21 -1.17 -10.62
CA GLY A 23 -13.67 -1.16 -10.74
C GLY A 23 -14.45 -1.44 -9.47
N ILE A 24 -13.81 -1.38 -8.31
CA ILE A 24 -14.52 -1.44 -7.02
C ILE A 24 -15.49 -0.25 -6.89
N SER A 25 -16.71 -0.51 -6.45
CA SER A 25 -17.68 0.56 -6.20
C SER A 25 -17.35 1.33 -4.91
N PRO A 26 -17.79 2.61 -4.78
CA PRO A 26 -17.59 3.37 -3.55
C PRO A 26 -18.14 2.68 -2.30
N GLY A 27 -19.29 2.02 -2.45
CA GLY A 27 -19.88 1.26 -1.35
C GLY A 27 -19.04 0.05 -0.93
N GLN A 28 -18.51 -0.68 -1.90
CA GLN A 28 -17.60 -1.80 -1.62
C GLN A 28 -16.28 -1.32 -1.01
N ALA A 29 -15.72 -0.22 -1.49
CA ALA A 29 -14.52 0.38 -0.91
C ALA A 29 -14.74 0.79 0.55
N ALA A 30 -15.89 1.38 0.89
CA ALA A 30 -16.23 1.73 2.26
C ALA A 30 -16.38 0.50 3.17
N VAL A 31 -17.02 -0.57 2.69
CA VAL A 31 -17.14 -1.83 3.45
C VAL A 31 -15.77 -2.45 3.68
N LEU A 32 -14.93 -2.50 2.64
CA LEU A 32 -13.58 -3.04 2.72
C LEU A 32 -12.73 -2.26 3.73
N LEU A 33 -12.79 -0.91 3.68
CA LEU A 33 -12.11 -0.04 4.62
C LEU A 33 -12.52 -0.35 6.06
N GLN A 34 -13.82 -0.48 6.34
CA GLN A 34 -14.29 -0.80 7.68
C GLN A 34 -13.83 -2.18 8.15
N GLN A 35 -13.76 -3.17 7.25
CA GLN A 35 -13.28 -4.50 7.58
C GLN A 35 -11.79 -4.49 7.90
N THR A 36 -10.98 -3.84 7.06
CA THR A 36 -9.52 -3.74 7.28
C THR A 36 -9.21 -2.96 8.55
N ASP A 37 -9.87 -1.83 8.79
CA ASP A 37 -9.66 -1.03 10.00
C ASP A 37 -10.00 -1.80 11.28
N LYS A 38 -11.08 -2.60 11.27
CA LYS A 38 -11.43 -3.48 12.40
C LYS A 38 -10.36 -4.54 12.65
N LEU A 39 -9.85 -5.18 11.59
CA LEU A 39 -8.79 -6.18 11.71
C LEU A 39 -7.49 -5.55 12.24
N ILE A 40 -7.06 -4.43 11.68
CA ILE A 40 -5.87 -3.69 12.11
C ILE A 40 -5.97 -3.34 13.60
N LYS A 41 -7.14 -2.90 14.06
CA LYS A 41 -7.37 -2.52 15.47
C LYS A 41 -7.25 -3.67 16.44
N THR A 42 -7.28 -4.93 16.00
CA THR A 42 -7.09 -6.10 16.88
C THR A 42 -5.64 -6.29 17.32
N VAL A 43 -4.68 -5.72 16.60
CA VAL A 43 -3.25 -5.83 16.96
C VAL A 43 -2.96 -4.97 18.20
N PRO A 44 -2.41 -5.56 19.28
CA PRO A 44 -2.29 -4.89 20.57
C PRO A 44 -1.47 -3.59 20.59
N GLU A 45 -0.49 -3.47 19.71
CA GLU A 45 0.37 -2.29 19.57
C GLU A 45 -0.32 -1.13 18.86
N VAL A 46 -1.49 -1.34 18.26
CA VAL A 46 -2.26 -0.29 17.57
C VAL A 46 -3.03 0.55 18.58
N ALA A 47 -2.74 1.86 18.63
CA ALA A 47 -3.44 2.82 19.47
C ALA A 47 -4.73 3.33 18.79
N SER A 48 -4.63 3.75 17.53
CA SER A 48 -5.77 4.23 16.74
C SER A 48 -5.62 3.89 15.27
N VAL A 49 -6.76 3.80 14.58
CA VAL A 49 -6.86 3.52 13.15
C VAL A 49 -7.79 4.55 12.55
N PHE A 50 -7.36 5.20 11.49
CA PHE A 50 -8.15 6.16 10.74
C PHE A 50 -7.98 5.92 9.25
N GLY A 51 -9.00 5.36 8.63
CA GLY A 51 -9.03 5.08 7.21
C GLY A 51 -9.84 6.08 6.42
N LYS A 52 -9.40 6.39 5.21
CA LYS A 52 -10.14 7.16 4.21
C LYS A 52 -10.18 6.39 2.90
N SER A 53 -11.31 6.44 2.24
CA SER A 53 -11.47 5.99 0.86
C SER A 53 -12.14 7.09 0.07
N GLY A 54 -11.74 7.28 -1.18
CA GLY A 54 -12.37 8.26 -2.03
C GLY A 54 -11.41 8.93 -3.00
N LYS A 55 -12.01 9.66 -3.94
CA LYS A 55 -11.29 10.39 -4.98
C LYS A 55 -10.79 11.72 -4.42
N ALA A 56 -9.50 11.96 -4.51
CA ALA A 56 -8.90 13.27 -4.30
C ALA A 56 -8.49 13.86 -5.65
N GLU A 57 -8.93 15.10 -5.91
CA GLU A 57 -8.58 15.85 -7.11
C GLU A 57 -7.72 17.06 -6.73
N THR A 58 -6.54 16.82 -6.17
CA THR A 58 -5.61 17.90 -5.85
C THR A 58 -4.35 17.78 -6.70
N ALA A 59 -3.67 18.90 -6.96
CA ALA A 59 -2.43 18.90 -7.73
C ALA A 59 -1.30 18.09 -7.06
N THR A 60 -1.41 17.82 -5.75
CA THR A 60 -0.41 17.10 -4.96
C THR A 60 -0.83 15.70 -4.56
N ASP A 61 -2.09 15.34 -4.77
CA ASP A 61 -2.67 14.04 -4.40
C ASP A 61 -3.81 13.70 -5.37
N SER A 62 -3.46 13.01 -6.45
CA SER A 62 -4.44 12.46 -7.39
C SER A 62 -4.73 11.02 -6.99
N ALA A 63 -5.71 10.81 -6.12
CA ALA A 63 -6.10 9.47 -5.70
C ALA A 63 -7.33 9.00 -6.47
N PRO A 64 -7.26 7.84 -7.15
CA PRO A 64 -8.44 7.20 -7.72
C PRO A 64 -9.37 6.69 -6.61
N LEU A 65 -10.61 6.39 -6.99
CA LEU A 65 -11.64 5.95 -6.04
C LEU A 65 -11.28 4.65 -5.31
N GLU A 66 -10.50 3.81 -5.97
CA GLU A 66 -10.01 2.52 -5.46
C GLU A 66 -8.89 2.68 -4.43
N MET A 67 -8.37 3.89 -4.25
CA MET A 67 -7.30 4.15 -3.31
C MET A 67 -7.84 4.24 -1.89
N ILE A 68 -7.57 3.21 -1.13
CA ILE A 68 -7.79 3.17 0.31
C ILE A 68 -6.48 3.58 0.99
N GLU A 69 -6.57 4.46 1.96
CA GLU A 69 -5.44 4.89 2.78
C GLU A 69 -5.86 4.90 4.24
N THR A 70 -5.17 4.13 5.06
CA THR A 70 -5.42 4.05 6.50
C THR A 70 -4.17 4.46 7.26
N THR A 71 -4.29 5.49 8.08
CA THR A 71 -3.27 5.89 9.05
C THR A 71 -3.43 5.07 10.33
N ILE A 72 -2.37 4.41 10.74
CA ILE A 72 -2.31 3.58 11.93
C ILE A 72 -1.33 4.24 12.90
N GLN A 73 -1.86 4.68 14.03
CA GLN A 73 -1.04 5.19 15.11
C GLN A 73 -0.66 4.03 16.03
N LEU A 74 0.61 3.82 16.21
CA LEU A 74 1.12 2.83 17.16
C LEU A 74 1.22 3.40 18.57
N LYS A 75 1.11 2.53 19.56
CA LYS A 75 1.40 2.87 20.96
C LYS A 75 2.88 3.20 21.11
N PRO A 76 3.27 3.95 22.14
CA PRO A 76 4.67 4.11 22.51
C PRO A 76 5.37 2.76 22.66
N GLN A 77 6.66 2.68 22.29
CA GLN A 77 7.42 1.41 22.26
C GLN A 77 7.51 0.72 23.62
N ASP A 78 7.48 1.49 24.72
CA ASP A 78 7.47 0.99 26.09
C ASP A 78 6.18 0.23 26.46
N GLN A 79 5.12 0.41 25.65
CA GLN A 79 3.83 -0.29 25.80
C GLN A 79 3.68 -1.48 24.83
N TRP A 80 4.69 -1.75 24.03
CA TRP A 80 4.66 -2.91 23.13
C TRP A 80 4.91 -4.21 23.90
N ARG A 81 4.38 -5.30 23.36
CA ARG A 81 4.68 -6.64 23.91
C ARG A 81 6.19 -6.92 23.90
N PRO A 82 6.73 -7.64 24.89
CA PRO A 82 8.15 -7.95 24.96
C PRO A 82 8.68 -8.59 23.66
N GLY A 83 9.78 -8.03 23.14
CA GLY A 83 10.44 -8.53 21.94
C GLY A 83 9.75 -8.15 20.62
N MET A 84 8.75 -7.28 20.64
CA MET A 84 8.16 -6.71 19.42
C MET A 84 9.08 -5.66 18.81
N THR A 85 9.10 -5.66 17.48
CA THR A 85 9.76 -4.66 16.64
C THR A 85 8.77 -4.16 15.61
N LEU A 86 9.05 -3.03 14.98
CA LEU A 86 8.18 -2.49 13.92
C LEU A 86 7.97 -3.53 12.78
N ASP A 87 9.05 -4.21 12.38
CA ASP A 87 8.97 -5.23 11.33
C ASP A 87 8.04 -6.39 11.75
N LYS A 88 8.11 -6.86 13.00
CA LYS A 88 7.20 -7.90 13.53
C LYS A 88 5.74 -7.43 13.63
N ILE A 89 5.52 -6.16 13.96
CA ILE A 89 4.17 -5.59 13.96
C ILE A 89 3.62 -5.55 12.54
N ILE A 90 4.43 -5.17 11.56
CA ILE A 90 4.04 -5.19 10.15
C ILE A 90 3.73 -6.62 9.68
N ASP A 91 4.54 -7.60 10.04
CA ASP A 91 4.30 -9.01 9.70
C ASP A 91 2.97 -9.50 10.32
N GLU A 92 2.68 -9.14 11.57
CA GLU A 92 1.43 -9.51 12.25
C GLU A 92 0.21 -8.80 11.62
N LEU A 93 0.34 -7.52 11.27
CA LEU A 93 -0.68 -6.77 10.55
C LEU A 93 -0.96 -7.41 9.19
N ASP A 94 0.08 -7.76 8.44
CA ASP A 94 -0.04 -8.40 7.13
C ASP A 94 -0.70 -9.77 7.22
N ALA A 95 -0.37 -10.54 8.26
CA ALA A 95 -1.01 -11.83 8.53
C ALA A 95 -2.48 -11.69 8.95
N THR A 96 -2.82 -10.62 9.67
CA THR A 96 -4.17 -10.34 10.18
C THR A 96 -5.09 -9.83 9.06
N VAL A 97 -4.56 -8.99 8.16
CA VAL A 97 -5.31 -8.39 7.05
C VAL A 97 -5.08 -9.19 5.77
N ARG A 98 -5.56 -10.42 5.73
CA ARG A 98 -5.52 -11.28 4.53
C ARG A 98 -6.90 -11.41 3.91
N LEU A 99 -7.21 -10.50 2.98
CA LEU A 99 -8.46 -10.53 2.24
C LEU A 99 -8.20 -10.93 0.78
N PRO A 100 -9.01 -11.82 0.19
CA PRO A 100 -8.85 -12.20 -1.21
C PRO A 100 -8.97 -10.98 -2.14
N GLY A 101 -8.06 -10.87 -3.10
CA GLY A 101 -8.04 -9.76 -4.06
C GLY A 101 -7.49 -8.45 -3.53
N LEU A 102 -6.92 -8.44 -2.32
CA LEU A 102 -6.29 -7.29 -1.71
C LEU A 102 -4.78 -7.51 -1.62
N ALA A 103 -4.01 -6.58 -2.20
CA ALA A 103 -2.56 -6.57 -2.03
C ALA A 103 -2.20 -5.51 -0.98
N ASN A 104 -1.62 -5.95 0.13
CA ASN A 104 -1.26 -5.06 1.23
C ASN A 104 0.03 -4.31 0.94
N LEU A 105 0.06 -3.04 1.35
CA LEU A 105 1.28 -2.23 1.40
C LEU A 105 1.32 -1.48 2.74
N TRP A 106 2.39 -1.69 3.49
CA TRP A 106 2.65 -1.07 4.80
C TRP A 106 3.90 -0.20 4.71
N VAL A 107 3.76 1.08 4.92
CA VAL A 107 4.87 2.03 4.76
C VAL A 107 4.87 3.09 5.86
N PRO A 108 6.04 3.57 6.29
CA PRO A 108 6.11 4.77 7.11
C PRO A 108 5.59 5.98 6.31
N PRO A 109 4.76 6.86 6.91
CA PRO A 109 4.11 7.97 6.20
C PRO A 109 5.07 8.91 5.47
N ILE A 110 6.14 9.33 6.15
CA ILE A 110 7.15 10.24 5.59
C ILE A 110 7.90 9.57 4.44
N ARG A 111 8.31 8.32 4.61
CA ARG A 111 9.02 7.55 3.58
C ARG A 111 8.17 7.41 2.32
N ASN A 112 6.90 7.05 2.49
CA ASN A 112 5.98 6.91 1.37
C ASN A 112 5.81 8.22 0.59
N ARG A 113 5.71 9.36 1.28
CA ARG A 113 5.60 10.66 0.64
C ARG A 113 6.83 10.99 -0.18
N ILE A 114 8.03 10.71 0.33
CA ILE A 114 9.29 10.93 -0.40
C ILE A 114 9.38 10.03 -1.62
N ASP A 115 9.05 8.74 -1.47
CA ASP A 115 9.08 7.78 -2.57
C ASP A 115 8.08 8.19 -3.67
N MET A 116 6.85 8.57 -3.33
CA MET A 116 5.84 9.05 -4.28
C MET A 116 6.26 10.33 -5.02
N LEU A 117 6.90 11.27 -4.34
CA LEU A 117 7.38 12.50 -4.98
C LEU A 117 8.56 12.25 -5.92
N SER A 118 9.42 11.28 -5.61
CA SER A 118 10.61 11.00 -6.41
C SER A 118 10.34 10.06 -7.57
N THR A 119 9.51 9.05 -7.40
CA THR A 119 9.25 8.00 -8.40
C THR A 119 7.90 8.15 -9.10
N GLY A 120 6.96 8.88 -8.50
CA GLY A 120 5.56 8.98 -8.93
C GLY A 120 4.73 7.73 -8.64
N ILE A 121 5.24 6.80 -7.83
CA ILE A 121 4.58 5.56 -7.42
C ILE A 121 4.74 5.32 -5.92
N LYS A 122 3.85 4.50 -5.34
CA LYS A 122 3.82 4.23 -3.89
C LYS A 122 4.90 3.24 -3.41
N SER A 123 5.88 2.94 -4.25
CA SER A 123 6.92 1.95 -3.97
C SER A 123 8.30 2.54 -4.21
N PRO A 124 9.32 2.15 -3.42
CA PRO A 124 10.70 2.57 -3.64
C PRO A 124 11.28 2.11 -4.98
N ILE A 125 10.71 1.06 -5.57
CA ILE A 125 11.11 0.54 -6.89
C ILE A 125 9.86 0.52 -7.77
N GLY A 126 9.95 1.18 -8.93
CA GLY A 126 8.91 1.18 -9.94
C GLY A 126 9.45 0.96 -11.33
N ILE A 127 8.72 0.17 -12.11
CA ILE A 127 9.00 -0.08 -13.51
C ILE A 127 7.91 0.60 -14.31
N LYS A 128 8.28 1.63 -15.09
CA LYS A 128 7.35 2.32 -15.99
C LYS A 128 7.34 1.63 -17.35
N VAL A 129 6.19 1.15 -17.75
CA VAL A 129 5.96 0.55 -19.07
C VAL A 129 5.27 1.59 -19.95
N SER A 130 5.80 1.84 -21.14
CA SER A 130 5.26 2.79 -22.12
C SER A 130 5.03 2.09 -23.44
N GLY A 131 3.99 2.47 -24.16
CA GLY A 131 3.67 1.92 -25.47
C GLY A 131 2.56 2.71 -26.16
N THR A 132 2.21 2.32 -27.36
CA THR A 132 1.16 2.97 -28.17
C THR A 132 -0.23 2.38 -27.95
N SER A 133 -0.31 1.18 -27.34
CA SER A 133 -1.54 0.46 -27.08
C SER A 133 -1.64 0.15 -25.58
N LEU A 134 -2.78 0.47 -24.96
CA LEU A 134 -3.03 0.13 -23.54
C LEU A 134 -3.05 -1.39 -23.31
N ALA A 135 -3.55 -2.17 -24.27
CA ALA A 135 -3.58 -3.62 -24.16
C ALA A 135 -2.16 -4.22 -24.13
N ASP A 136 -1.25 -3.70 -24.98
CA ASP A 136 0.14 -4.14 -25.00
C ASP A 136 0.88 -3.75 -23.72
N ILE A 137 0.61 -2.54 -23.21
CA ILE A 137 1.17 -2.06 -21.94
C ILE A 137 0.72 -2.98 -20.80
N ASP A 138 -0.56 -3.34 -20.73
CA ASP A 138 -1.11 -4.21 -19.68
C ASP A 138 -0.52 -5.63 -19.76
N ASP A 139 -0.43 -6.23 -20.97
CA ASP A 139 0.19 -7.56 -21.16
C ASP A 139 1.65 -7.57 -20.71
N VAL A 140 2.43 -6.57 -21.10
CA VAL A 140 3.84 -6.44 -20.70
C VAL A 140 3.96 -6.23 -19.19
N ALA A 141 3.12 -5.38 -18.60
CA ALA A 141 3.13 -5.12 -17.16
C ALA A 141 2.82 -6.39 -16.35
N GLN A 142 1.85 -7.20 -16.78
CA GLN A 142 1.51 -8.48 -16.13
C GLN A 142 2.65 -9.50 -16.23
N ARG A 143 3.35 -9.55 -17.36
CA ARG A 143 4.54 -10.42 -17.52
C ARG A 143 5.66 -9.97 -16.59
N ILE A 144 5.90 -8.66 -16.48
CA ILE A 144 6.90 -8.11 -15.56
C ILE A 144 6.53 -8.46 -14.12
N GLU A 145 5.26 -8.29 -13.72
CA GLU A 145 4.76 -8.66 -12.40
C GLU A 145 5.06 -10.13 -12.07
N THR A 146 4.75 -11.02 -13.04
CA THR A 146 4.98 -12.46 -12.88
C THR A 146 6.45 -12.78 -12.69
N VAL A 147 7.32 -12.19 -13.49
CA VAL A 147 8.77 -12.38 -13.37
C VAL A 147 9.32 -11.77 -12.08
N ALA A 148 8.88 -10.55 -11.71
CA ALA A 148 9.33 -9.88 -10.51
C ALA A 148 9.04 -10.69 -9.24
N LYS A 149 7.88 -11.36 -9.16
CA LYS A 149 7.53 -12.25 -8.04
C LYS A 149 8.45 -13.45 -7.87
N THR A 150 9.21 -13.83 -8.90
CA THR A 150 10.17 -14.94 -8.83
C THR A 150 11.56 -14.49 -8.37
N VAL A 151 11.82 -13.18 -8.29
CA VAL A 151 13.14 -12.65 -7.92
C VAL A 151 13.34 -12.74 -6.41
N PRO A 152 14.44 -13.38 -5.94
CA PRO A 152 14.72 -13.44 -4.51
C PRO A 152 14.85 -12.04 -3.89
N GLY A 153 14.16 -11.81 -2.78
CA GLY A 153 14.11 -10.51 -2.08
C GLY A 153 12.96 -9.60 -2.50
N VAL A 154 12.16 -9.97 -3.49
CA VAL A 154 10.91 -9.29 -3.82
C VAL A 154 9.79 -9.88 -2.97
N VAL A 155 9.25 -9.09 -2.06
CA VAL A 155 8.14 -9.50 -1.17
C VAL A 155 6.81 -9.44 -1.90
N SER A 156 6.60 -8.40 -2.72
CA SER A 156 5.41 -8.25 -3.54
C SER A 156 5.72 -7.48 -4.81
N ALA A 157 4.98 -7.75 -5.87
CA ALA A 157 4.98 -6.99 -7.11
C ALA A 157 3.54 -6.88 -7.60
N LEU A 158 3.15 -5.69 -8.05
CA LEU A 158 1.82 -5.41 -8.57
C LEU A 158 1.93 -4.55 -9.83
N ALA A 159 1.28 -4.99 -10.91
CA ALA A 159 1.06 -4.16 -12.08
C ALA A 159 -0.19 -3.30 -11.85
N GLU A 160 -0.04 -1.97 -11.83
CA GLU A 160 -1.17 -1.06 -11.87
C GLU A 160 -1.91 -1.21 -13.20
N ARG A 161 -3.20 -1.47 -13.15
CA ARG A 161 -4.05 -1.63 -14.32
C ARG A 161 -4.92 -0.40 -14.49
N LEU A 162 -4.96 0.12 -15.71
CA LEU A 162 -5.79 1.26 -16.08
C LEU A 162 -7.19 0.83 -16.60
N GLU A 163 -7.51 -0.47 -16.54
CA GLU A 163 -8.79 -0.98 -17.02
C GLU A 163 -9.93 -0.67 -16.04
N GLY A 164 -10.95 0.03 -16.51
CA GLY A 164 -12.24 0.23 -15.82
C GLY A 164 -12.64 1.66 -15.50
N GLY A 165 -11.77 2.63 -15.60
CA GLY A 165 -12.09 4.04 -15.42
C GLY A 165 -12.35 4.73 -16.76
N ARG A 166 -13.59 5.18 -17.02
CA ARG A 166 -13.80 6.21 -18.03
C ARG A 166 -13.40 7.54 -17.41
N TYR A 167 -12.23 8.03 -17.81
CA TYR A 167 -11.85 9.41 -17.53
C TYR A 167 -12.53 10.30 -18.58
N ILE A 168 -13.34 11.22 -18.13
CA ILE A 168 -13.93 12.27 -18.97
C ILE A 168 -13.08 13.52 -18.79
#